data_a20b23958ff97e6ec60c7167c397a49d
#
_entry.id   a20b23958ff97e6ec60c7167c397a49d
#
_cell.length_a   1.000
_cell.length_b   1.000
_cell.length_c   1.000
_cell.angle_alpha   90.00
_cell.angle_beta   90.00
_cell.angle_gamma   90.00
#
_symmetry.space_group_name_H-M   'P 1'
#
loop_
_entity.id
_entity.type
_entity.pdbx_description
1 polymer ?
#
loop_
_entity_poly.entity_id
_entity_poly.type
_entity_poly.pdbx_seq_one_letter_code
_entity_poly.pdbx_strand_id
1 'polypeptide(L)'
;FVGDSGDGMQLTGSQFSDTSAMFGNDVATFPNYPSEIRAPQGSLYGVSGFQVHIGSIEISTPGDDVDLLVAMNPAGLKTNIYSVKPGHTIIVDIDSFTKKNLEKAKYETNPLKDGSLENYRVIEVSMSSLTKAALKDIENLDNKSIIRSKNMFALGIVYWMYDRSPEHTIDFFKKKFASKPHLIESNTKVLNAGYYYAETLE
;
A
#
# COMPACT_ATOMS: atom_id res chain seq x y z
N PHE A 1 4.40 -3.86 0.17
CA PHE A 1 3.49 -2.97 -0.56
C PHE A 1 3.71 -3.17 -2.05
N VAL A 2 2.66 -3.47 -2.80
CA VAL A 2 2.74 -3.71 -4.25
C VAL A 2 1.58 -3.04 -4.98
N GLY A 3 1.87 -2.46 -6.15
CA GLY A 3 0.91 -1.74 -6.98
C GLY A 3 1.50 -1.36 -8.33
N ASP A 4 0.83 -0.50 -9.08
CA ASP A 4 1.39 -0.01 -10.33
C ASP A 4 2.56 0.96 -10.11
N SER A 5 3.43 1.03 -11.10
CA SER A 5 4.41 2.11 -11.19
C SER A 5 3.69 3.47 -11.19
N GLY A 6 3.99 4.30 -10.18
CA GLY A 6 3.32 5.57 -9.96
C GLY A 6 2.26 5.58 -8.86
N ASP A 7 1.88 4.41 -8.31
CA ASP A 7 1.02 4.33 -7.11
C ASP A 7 1.75 4.73 -5.82
N GLY A 8 3.04 5.02 -5.89
CA GLY A 8 3.82 5.50 -4.76
C GLY A 8 4.30 4.43 -3.79
N MET A 9 4.43 3.17 -4.24
CA MET A 9 4.86 2.05 -3.39
C MET A 9 6.24 2.29 -2.75
N GLN A 10 7.16 2.90 -3.50
CA GLN A 10 8.48 3.26 -2.99
C GLN A 10 8.39 4.26 -1.82
N LEU A 11 7.55 5.29 -1.96
CA LEU A 11 7.32 6.28 -0.90
C LEU A 11 6.67 5.63 0.32
N THR A 12 5.65 4.81 0.11
CA THR A 12 4.93 4.11 1.20
C THR A 12 5.88 3.21 2.00
N GLY A 13 6.66 2.38 1.31
CA GLY A 13 7.64 1.51 1.95
C GLY A 13 8.74 2.28 2.67
N SER A 14 9.28 3.34 2.06
CA SER A 14 10.30 4.18 2.72
C SER A 14 9.76 4.82 4.01
N GLN A 15 8.53 5.37 3.98
CA GLN A 15 7.94 5.98 5.18
C GLN A 15 7.68 4.95 6.28
N PHE A 16 7.26 3.73 5.94
CA PHE A 16 7.12 2.65 6.92
C PHE A 16 8.47 2.24 7.51
N SER A 17 9.51 2.15 6.67
CA SER A 17 10.89 1.84 7.09
C SER A 17 11.45 2.89 8.03
N ASP A 18 11.36 4.17 7.64
CA ASP A 18 11.88 5.30 8.44
C ASP A 18 11.20 5.36 9.81
N THR A 19 9.88 5.23 9.82
CA THR A 19 9.10 5.23 11.07
C THR A 19 9.46 4.03 11.94
N SER A 20 9.61 2.83 11.38
CA SER A 20 9.98 1.63 12.13
C SER A 20 11.39 1.74 12.73
N ALA A 21 12.35 2.30 11.99
CA ALA A 21 13.69 2.57 12.49
C ALA A 21 13.69 3.56 13.67
N MET A 22 12.86 4.59 13.61
CA MET A 22 12.70 5.55 14.72
C MET A 22 12.11 4.91 15.98
N PHE A 23 11.30 3.87 15.83
CA PHE A 23 10.80 3.07 16.96
C PHE A 23 11.84 2.06 17.51
N GLY A 24 13.06 2.09 16.96
CA GLY A 24 14.16 1.27 17.43
C GLY A 24 14.24 -0.13 16.82
N ASN A 25 13.47 -0.38 15.75
CA ASN A 25 13.62 -1.63 15.00
C ASN A 25 14.88 -1.58 14.14
N ASP A 26 15.50 -2.74 13.96
CA ASP A 26 16.40 -2.95 12.83
C ASP A 26 15.57 -3.16 11.55
N VAL A 27 16.04 -2.64 10.43
CA VAL A 27 15.26 -2.56 9.19
C VAL A 27 16.12 -2.95 7.99
N ALA A 28 15.65 -3.92 7.21
CA ALA A 28 16.17 -4.20 5.88
C ALA A 28 15.09 -3.97 4.83
N THR A 29 15.44 -3.39 3.69
CA THR A 29 14.50 -3.04 2.63
C THR A 29 14.91 -3.60 1.29
N PHE A 30 13.90 -3.92 0.46
CA PHE A 30 14.10 -4.34 -0.91
C PHE A 30 13.09 -3.64 -1.83
N PRO A 31 13.52 -2.55 -2.51
CA PRO A 31 12.71 -1.92 -3.53
C PRO A 31 12.63 -2.80 -4.78
N ASN A 32 11.44 -3.05 -5.28
CA ASN A 32 11.20 -3.78 -6.51
C ASN A 32 10.61 -2.84 -7.55
N TYR A 33 11.32 -2.67 -8.66
CA TYR A 33 10.93 -1.78 -9.75
C TYR A 33 10.25 -2.55 -10.88
N PRO A 34 9.39 -1.90 -11.66
CA PRO A 34 8.74 -2.54 -12.80
C PRO A 34 9.75 -3.15 -13.76
N SER A 35 9.46 -4.35 -14.26
CA SER A 35 10.29 -5.03 -15.24
C SER A 35 10.29 -4.35 -16.62
N GLU A 36 9.28 -3.54 -16.91
CA GLU A 36 9.13 -2.78 -18.14
C GLU A 36 8.88 -1.30 -17.87
N ILE A 37 9.74 -0.43 -18.43
CA ILE A 37 9.57 1.02 -18.37
C ILE A 37 8.33 1.39 -19.21
N ARG A 38 7.42 2.18 -18.63
CA ARG A 38 6.16 2.60 -19.26
C ARG A 38 5.19 1.47 -19.58
N ALA A 39 5.25 0.36 -18.82
CA ALA A 39 4.25 -0.68 -18.92
C ALA A 39 2.82 -0.12 -18.76
N PRO A 40 1.82 -0.67 -19.47
CA PRO A 40 0.43 -0.28 -19.27
C PRO A 40 -0.02 -0.48 -17.83
N GLN A 41 -0.70 0.50 -17.27
CA GLN A 41 -1.22 0.43 -15.91
C GLN A 41 -2.12 -0.80 -15.72
N GLY A 42 -1.92 -1.54 -14.64
CA GLY A 42 -2.62 -2.78 -14.32
C GLY A 42 -2.04 -4.03 -15.00
N SER A 43 -0.95 -3.90 -15.77
CA SER A 43 -0.25 -5.05 -16.34
C SER A 43 0.77 -5.64 -15.37
N LEU A 44 1.08 -6.93 -15.54
CA LEU A 44 2.05 -7.63 -14.67
C LEU A 44 3.46 -7.00 -14.74
N TYR A 45 3.84 -6.48 -15.89
CA TYR A 45 5.16 -5.87 -16.13
C TYR A 45 5.31 -4.49 -15.48
N GLY A 46 4.20 -3.83 -15.14
CA GLY A 46 4.15 -2.50 -14.53
C GLY A 46 4.12 -2.50 -13.00
N VAL A 47 4.17 -3.67 -12.38
CA VAL A 47 4.12 -3.78 -10.91
C VAL A 47 5.39 -3.23 -10.29
N SER A 48 5.21 -2.35 -9.31
CA SER A 48 6.24 -1.84 -8.42
C SER A 48 5.97 -2.35 -7.01
N GLY A 49 7.01 -2.67 -6.28
CA GLY A 49 6.89 -3.14 -4.91
C GLY A 49 7.94 -2.57 -3.99
N PHE A 50 7.70 -2.65 -2.71
CA PHE A 50 8.66 -2.33 -1.67
C PHE A 50 8.48 -3.29 -0.51
N GLN A 51 9.48 -4.10 -0.23
CA GLN A 51 9.52 -5.00 0.90
C GLN A 51 10.27 -4.36 2.05
N VAL A 52 9.72 -4.50 3.25
CA VAL A 52 10.34 -4.06 4.50
C VAL A 52 10.38 -5.23 5.46
N HIS A 53 11.56 -5.55 5.92
CA HIS A 53 11.77 -6.49 7.03
C HIS A 53 12.12 -5.68 8.27
N ILE A 54 11.36 -5.85 9.32
CA ILE A 54 11.58 -5.19 10.62
C ILE A 54 11.76 -6.24 11.72
N GLY A 55 12.64 -5.98 12.66
CA GLY A 55 12.88 -6.86 13.78
C GLY A 55 13.43 -6.13 15.00
N SER A 56 13.40 -6.81 16.14
CA SER A 56 14.01 -6.34 17.38
C SER A 56 15.48 -6.78 17.54
N ILE A 57 15.98 -7.58 16.59
CA ILE A 57 17.36 -8.06 16.52
C ILE A 57 17.96 -7.68 15.17
N GLU A 58 19.27 -7.78 15.03
CA GLU A 58 19.98 -7.49 13.79
C GLU A 58 19.42 -8.30 12.62
N ILE A 59 19.08 -7.60 11.53
CA ILE A 59 18.53 -8.14 10.30
C ILE A 59 19.59 -8.05 9.20
N SER A 60 20.00 -9.18 8.65
CA SER A 60 21.02 -9.24 7.59
C SER A 60 20.42 -9.23 6.18
N THR A 61 19.15 -9.58 6.01
CA THR A 61 18.50 -9.68 4.68
C THR A 61 17.03 -9.23 4.73
N PRO A 62 16.44 -8.79 3.61
CA PRO A 62 15.01 -8.49 3.53
C PRO A 62 14.11 -9.72 3.73
N GLY A 63 14.64 -10.94 3.56
CA GLY A 63 13.88 -12.20 3.59
C GLY A 63 13.13 -12.49 2.29
N ASP A 64 12.71 -13.74 2.11
CA ASP A 64 11.99 -14.19 0.91
C ASP A 64 10.46 -14.18 1.12
N ASP A 65 10.03 -14.43 2.34
CA ASP A 65 8.61 -14.51 2.70
C ASP A 65 8.15 -13.23 3.42
N VAL A 66 6.86 -12.93 3.29
CA VAL A 66 6.23 -11.79 3.96
C VAL A 66 5.06 -12.21 4.83
N ASP A 67 4.90 -11.57 6.00
CA ASP A 67 3.80 -11.78 6.93
C ASP A 67 2.55 -10.97 6.53
N LEU A 68 2.77 -9.88 5.80
CA LEU A 68 1.73 -8.99 5.32
C LEU A 68 2.03 -8.57 3.87
N LEU A 69 1.09 -8.83 2.98
CA LEU A 69 1.08 -8.29 1.61
C LEU A 69 0.00 -7.21 1.49
N VAL A 70 0.37 -6.01 1.09
CA VAL A 70 -0.57 -4.94 0.74
C VAL A 70 -0.60 -4.80 -0.77
N ALA A 71 -1.67 -5.28 -1.41
CA ALA A 71 -1.82 -5.29 -2.87
C ALA A 71 -2.85 -4.23 -3.32
N MET A 72 -2.36 -3.20 -3.98
CA MET A 72 -3.17 -2.08 -4.45
C MET A 72 -4.00 -2.40 -5.70
N ASN A 73 -3.73 -3.53 -6.36
CA ASN A 73 -4.43 -3.98 -7.58
C ASN A 73 -4.22 -5.48 -7.85
N PRO A 74 -4.99 -6.08 -8.79
CA PRO A 74 -4.86 -7.50 -9.12
C PRO A 74 -3.47 -7.91 -9.62
N ALA A 75 -2.79 -7.05 -10.39
CA ALA A 75 -1.46 -7.37 -10.92
C ALA A 75 -0.43 -7.48 -9.79
N GLY A 76 -0.47 -6.55 -8.81
CA GLY A 76 0.36 -6.61 -7.62
C GLY A 76 0.13 -7.87 -6.80
N LEU A 77 -1.14 -8.26 -6.60
CA LEU A 77 -1.46 -9.51 -5.93
C LEU A 77 -0.87 -10.72 -6.67
N LYS A 78 -1.13 -10.81 -7.98
CA LYS A 78 -0.71 -11.98 -8.79
C LYS A 78 0.80 -12.18 -8.82
N THR A 79 1.54 -11.10 -8.90
CA THR A 79 3.02 -11.18 -9.01
C THR A 79 3.74 -11.36 -7.68
N ASN A 80 3.03 -11.24 -6.52
CA ASN A 80 3.68 -11.30 -5.22
C ASN A 80 3.04 -12.28 -4.22
N ILE A 81 1.91 -12.91 -4.57
CA ILE A 81 1.23 -13.83 -3.66
C ILE A 81 2.09 -15.03 -3.25
N TYR A 82 3.03 -15.44 -4.09
CA TYR A 82 3.93 -16.55 -3.82
C TYR A 82 4.88 -16.31 -2.63
N SER A 83 5.11 -15.05 -2.27
CA SER A 83 5.90 -14.69 -1.09
C SER A 83 5.11 -14.71 0.22
N VAL A 84 3.79 -14.90 0.16
CA VAL A 84 2.93 -14.93 1.35
C VAL A 84 2.68 -16.38 1.76
N LYS A 85 3.05 -16.75 2.98
CA LYS A 85 2.77 -18.09 3.50
C LYS A 85 1.28 -18.26 3.83
N PRO A 86 0.73 -19.48 3.72
CA PRO A 86 -0.61 -19.78 4.21
C PRO A 86 -0.81 -19.33 5.66
N GLY A 87 -1.97 -18.78 5.97
CA GLY A 87 -2.30 -18.22 7.29
C GLY A 87 -1.90 -16.76 7.48
N HIS A 88 -1.06 -16.20 6.62
CA HIS A 88 -0.64 -14.79 6.70
C HIS A 88 -1.65 -13.85 6.05
N THR A 89 -1.44 -12.55 6.25
CA THR A 89 -2.42 -11.52 5.92
C THR A 89 -2.17 -10.90 4.54
N ILE A 90 -3.25 -10.72 3.78
CA ILE A 90 -3.25 -9.97 2.52
C ILE A 90 -4.29 -8.86 2.64
N ILE A 91 -3.88 -7.60 2.44
CA ILE A 91 -4.78 -6.45 2.34
C ILE A 91 -4.91 -6.08 0.87
N VAL A 92 -6.14 -5.93 0.38
CA VAL A 92 -6.41 -5.59 -1.01
C VAL A 92 -7.31 -4.35 -1.14
N ASP A 93 -7.03 -3.50 -2.14
CA ASP A 93 -7.98 -2.47 -2.57
C ASP A 93 -9.02 -3.08 -3.51
N ILE A 94 -10.18 -3.45 -2.98
CA ILE A 94 -11.24 -4.11 -3.77
C ILE A 94 -11.78 -3.25 -4.91
N ASP A 95 -11.72 -1.92 -4.79
CA ASP A 95 -12.15 -1.02 -5.87
C ASP A 95 -11.31 -1.20 -7.14
N SER A 96 -10.10 -1.74 -7.00
CA SER A 96 -9.20 -2.02 -8.12
C SER A 96 -9.46 -3.38 -8.79
N PHE A 97 -10.26 -4.29 -8.18
CA PHE A 97 -10.54 -5.63 -8.72
C PHE A 97 -11.69 -5.63 -9.72
N THR A 98 -11.68 -4.67 -10.65
CA THR A 98 -12.62 -4.58 -11.76
C THR A 98 -12.33 -5.63 -12.84
N LYS A 99 -13.36 -6.02 -13.63
CA LYS A 99 -13.19 -6.95 -14.74
C LYS A 99 -12.02 -6.56 -15.66
N LYS A 100 -11.91 -5.28 -16.02
CA LYS A 100 -10.84 -4.75 -16.87
C LYS A 100 -9.45 -4.94 -16.26
N ASN A 101 -9.29 -4.73 -14.94
CA ASN A 101 -8.00 -4.88 -14.28
C ASN A 101 -7.65 -6.35 -14.07
N LEU A 102 -8.62 -7.21 -13.80
CA LEU A 102 -8.44 -8.66 -13.76
C LEU A 102 -7.95 -9.22 -15.10
N GLU A 103 -8.58 -8.79 -16.21
CA GLU A 103 -8.15 -9.16 -17.56
C GLU A 103 -6.71 -8.71 -17.86
N LYS A 104 -6.36 -7.46 -17.52
CA LYS A 104 -4.97 -6.94 -17.67
C LYS A 104 -3.95 -7.72 -16.85
N ALA A 105 -4.33 -8.14 -15.64
CA ALA A 105 -3.53 -8.98 -14.78
C ALA A 105 -3.57 -10.46 -15.18
N LYS A 106 -4.26 -10.81 -16.28
CA LYS A 106 -4.40 -12.18 -16.81
C LYS A 106 -5.02 -13.15 -15.79
N TYR A 107 -6.00 -12.68 -15.04
CA TYR A 107 -6.86 -13.55 -14.23
C TYR A 107 -8.02 -14.05 -15.09
N GLU A 108 -8.32 -15.33 -14.99
CA GLU A 108 -9.52 -15.93 -15.63
C GLU A 108 -10.76 -15.70 -14.76
N THR A 109 -10.58 -15.75 -13.44
CA THR A 109 -11.61 -15.54 -12.43
C THR A 109 -11.17 -14.47 -11.44
N ASN A 110 -12.09 -13.98 -10.61
CA ASN A 110 -11.72 -13.05 -9.55
C ASN A 110 -11.20 -13.82 -8.33
N PRO A 111 -9.91 -13.68 -7.96
CA PRO A 111 -9.32 -14.41 -6.85
C PRO A 111 -9.98 -14.11 -5.50
N LEU A 112 -10.65 -12.96 -5.35
CA LEU A 112 -11.41 -12.65 -4.13
C LEU A 112 -12.73 -13.44 -4.03
N LYS A 113 -13.13 -14.19 -5.08
CA LYS A 113 -14.43 -14.86 -5.15
C LYS A 113 -14.35 -16.33 -5.55
N ASP A 114 -13.20 -16.80 -6.01
CA ASP A 114 -13.05 -18.16 -6.57
C ASP A 114 -12.45 -19.18 -5.60
N GLY A 115 -12.23 -18.79 -4.33
CA GLY A 115 -11.66 -19.65 -3.29
C GLY A 115 -10.13 -19.76 -3.33
N SER A 116 -9.46 -19.18 -4.31
CA SER A 116 -7.98 -19.29 -4.43
C SER A 116 -7.21 -18.65 -3.26
N LEU A 117 -7.87 -17.78 -2.48
CA LEU A 117 -7.28 -17.09 -1.34
C LEU A 117 -7.77 -17.66 0.02
N GLU A 118 -8.47 -18.79 0.08
CA GLU A 118 -9.03 -19.34 1.30
C GLU A 118 -8.00 -19.68 2.39
N ASN A 119 -6.75 -19.94 2.00
CA ASN A 119 -5.66 -20.22 2.91
C ASN A 119 -4.99 -18.96 3.50
N TYR A 120 -5.47 -17.76 3.19
CA TYR A 120 -4.93 -16.49 3.66
C TYR A 120 -5.98 -15.71 4.46
N ARG A 121 -5.53 -14.87 5.39
CA ARG A 121 -6.40 -13.85 6.00
C ARG A 121 -6.51 -12.67 5.04
N VAL A 122 -7.57 -12.62 4.25
CA VAL A 122 -7.79 -11.53 3.30
C VAL A 122 -8.60 -10.41 3.95
N ILE A 123 -8.05 -9.20 3.94
CA ILE A 123 -8.71 -7.97 4.40
C ILE A 123 -9.06 -7.16 3.16
N GLU A 124 -10.34 -7.12 2.84
CA GLU A 124 -10.90 -6.40 1.71
C GLU A 124 -11.24 -4.96 2.10
N VAL A 125 -10.61 -3.97 1.45
CA VAL A 125 -10.79 -2.56 1.76
C VAL A 125 -11.11 -1.78 0.48
N SER A 126 -12.17 -0.96 0.50
CA SER A 126 -12.49 -0.04 -0.59
C SER A 126 -11.61 1.21 -0.55
N MET A 127 -10.28 1.04 -0.65
CA MET A 127 -9.31 2.12 -0.40
C MET A 127 -9.52 3.33 -1.31
N SER A 128 -9.82 3.10 -2.59
CA SER A 128 -10.04 4.17 -3.56
C SER A 128 -11.28 4.98 -3.23
N SER A 129 -12.38 4.35 -2.85
CA SER A 129 -13.63 4.99 -2.45
C SER A 129 -13.48 5.74 -1.12
N LEU A 130 -12.85 5.12 -0.13
CA LEU A 130 -12.59 5.73 1.18
C LEU A 130 -11.63 6.93 1.08
N THR A 131 -10.60 6.85 0.22
CA THR A 131 -9.72 7.99 -0.06
C THR A 131 -10.50 9.17 -0.65
N LYS A 132 -11.38 8.92 -1.62
CA LYS A 132 -12.24 9.97 -2.21
C LYS A 132 -13.17 10.57 -1.16
N ALA A 133 -13.78 9.74 -0.32
CA ALA A 133 -14.65 10.19 0.76
C ALA A 133 -13.90 11.07 1.78
N ALA A 134 -12.68 10.68 2.15
CA ALA A 134 -11.85 11.46 3.06
C ALA A 134 -11.46 12.84 2.51
N LEU A 135 -11.35 12.97 1.19
CA LEU A 135 -10.91 14.20 0.51
C LEU A 135 -12.04 15.06 -0.07
N LYS A 136 -13.32 14.67 0.12
CA LYS A 136 -14.47 15.36 -0.48
C LYS A 136 -14.57 16.85 -0.16
N ASP A 137 -14.08 17.26 1.00
CA ASP A 137 -14.17 18.63 1.52
C ASP A 137 -12.89 19.45 1.26
N ILE A 138 -11.91 18.89 0.54
CA ILE A 138 -10.68 19.61 0.20
C ILE A 138 -10.83 20.20 -1.22
N GLU A 139 -10.84 21.52 -1.29
CA GLU A 139 -10.90 22.25 -2.54
C GLU A 139 -9.60 22.13 -3.36
N ASN A 140 -9.72 22.32 -4.67
CA ASN A 140 -8.59 22.39 -5.61
C ASN A 140 -7.73 21.12 -5.73
N LEU A 141 -8.27 19.94 -5.36
CA LEU A 141 -7.65 18.65 -5.65
C LEU A 141 -8.13 18.11 -7.00
N ASP A 142 -7.21 17.82 -7.90
CA ASP A 142 -7.51 17.09 -9.13
C ASP A 142 -7.68 15.58 -8.84
N ASN A 143 -8.44 14.90 -9.69
CA ASN A 143 -8.69 13.46 -9.57
C ASN A 143 -7.41 12.63 -9.50
N LYS A 144 -6.34 13.10 -10.16
CA LYS A 144 -5.04 12.41 -10.18
C LYS A 144 -4.36 12.49 -8.81
N SER A 145 -4.42 13.64 -8.14
CA SER A 145 -3.91 13.82 -6.78
C SER A 145 -4.67 12.97 -5.78
N ILE A 146 -6.01 12.89 -5.90
CA ILE A 146 -6.85 12.04 -5.07
C ILE A 146 -6.45 10.57 -5.22
N ILE A 147 -6.36 10.07 -6.46
CA ILE A 147 -6.00 8.66 -6.72
C ILE A 147 -4.60 8.34 -6.21
N ARG A 148 -3.66 9.27 -6.34
CA ARG A 148 -2.28 9.09 -5.86
C ARG A 148 -2.16 9.06 -4.34
N SER A 149 -3.08 9.70 -3.62
CA SER A 149 -3.07 9.70 -2.15
C SER A 149 -3.52 8.35 -1.55
N LYS A 150 -4.09 7.45 -2.34
CA LYS A 150 -4.58 6.13 -1.90
C LYS A 150 -3.50 5.31 -1.17
N ASN A 151 -2.26 5.42 -1.59
CA ASN A 151 -1.14 4.75 -0.93
C ASN A 151 -0.95 5.18 0.53
N MET A 152 -1.33 6.41 0.88
CA MET A 152 -1.29 6.89 2.26
C MET A 152 -2.41 6.26 3.11
N PHE A 153 -3.54 5.91 2.51
CA PHE A 153 -4.59 5.15 3.19
C PHE A 153 -4.08 3.76 3.59
N ALA A 154 -3.46 3.07 2.64
CA ALA A 154 -2.83 1.76 2.90
C ALA A 154 -1.73 1.84 3.96
N LEU A 155 -0.89 2.89 3.92
CA LEU A 155 0.13 3.13 4.94
C LEU A 155 -0.47 3.35 6.32
N GLY A 156 -1.57 4.10 6.41
CA GLY A 156 -2.28 4.33 7.67
C GLY A 156 -2.77 3.02 8.31
N ILE A 157 -3.37 2.12 7.52
CA ILE A 157 -3.77 0.80 8.00
C ILE A 157 -2.57 0.04 8.59
N VAL A 158 -1.46 0.01 7.84
CA VAL A 158 -0.26 -0.72 8.28
C VAL A 158 0.36 -0.07 9.51
N TYR A 159 0.35 1.25 9.64
CA TYR A 159 0.80 1.93 10.84
C TYR A 159 0.01 1.49 12.08
N TRP A 160 -1.30 1.43 11.97
CA TRP A 160 -2.13 0.96 13.08
C TRP A 160 -1.82 -0.51 13.44
N MET A 161 -1.72 -1.40 12.43
CA MET A 161 -1.44 -2.83 12.64
C MET A 161 -0.10 -3.09 13.34
N TYR A 162 0.89 -2.23 13.13
CA TYR A 162 2.23 -2.35 13.71
C TYR A 162 2.50 -1.37 14.86
N ASP A 163 1.46 -0.72 15.38
CA ASP A 163 1.54 0.28 16.46
C ASP A 163 2.57 1.38 16.15
N ARG A 164 2.44 2.00 14.98
CA ARG A 164 3.30 3.09 14.52
C ARG A 164 2.55 4.40 14.47
N SER A 165 3.09 5.45 15.10
CA SER A 165 2.52 6.80 15.01
C SER A 165 2.68 7.35 13.58
N PRO A 166 1.63 7.98 13.00
CA PRO A 166 1.71 8.64 11.71
C PRO A 166 2.48 9.98 11.73
N GLU A 167 2.85 10.49 12.89
CA GLU A 167 3.41 11.85 13.08
C GLU A 167 4.69 12.07 12.29
N HIS A 168 5.60 11.10 12.27
CA HIS A 168 6.84 11.21 11.50
C HIS A 168 6.56 11.44 9.99
N THR A 169 5.63 10.70 9.44
CA THR A 169 5.24 10.85 8.03
C THR A 169 4.52 12.17 7.76
N ILE A 170 3.72 12.65 8.72
CA ILE A 170 3.10 13.99 8.62
C ILE A 170 4.17 15.09 8.59
N ASP A 171 5.20 15.00 9.41
CA ASP A 171 6.31 15.94 9.39
C ASP A 171 7.15 15.84 8.10
N PHE A 172 7.30 14.66 7.55
CA PHE A 172 7.88 14.48 6.22
C PHE A 172 7.03 15.18 5.14
N PHE A 173 5.68 15.09 5.19
CA PHE A 173 4.82 15.81 4.25
C PHE A 173 4.99 17.32 4.35
N LYS A 174 5.05 17.88 5.56
CA LYS A 174 5.29 19.32 5.78
C LYS A 174 6.60 19.77 5.13
N LYS A 175 7.66 18.99 5.24
CA LYS A 175 8.96 19.29 4.61
C LYS A 175 8.93 19.12 3.10
N LYS A 176 8.44 17.99 2.61
CA LYS A 176 8.46 17.61 1.19
C LYS A 176 7.53 18.47 0.34
N PHE A 177 6.37 18.81 0.87
CA PHE A 177 5.32 19.55 0.16
C PHE A 177 5.15 20.99 0.67
N ALA A 178 6.20 21.59 1.25
CA ALA A 178 6.15 22.94 1.83
C ALA A 178 5.56 24.00 0.87
N SER A 179 5.84 23.89 -0.44
CA SER A 179 5.30 24.78 -1.48
C SER A 179 3.88 24.42 -1.95
N LYS A 180 3.28 23.34 -1.44
CA LYS A 180 1.97 22.81 -1.86
C LYS A 180 1.13 22.40 -0.64
N PRO A 181 0.61 23.34 0.15
CA PRO A 181 -0.11 23.07 1.40
C PRO A 181 -1.28 22.09 1.24
N HIS A 182 -2.02 22.15 0.10
CA HIS A 182 -3.11 21.25 -0.21
C HIS A 182 -2.68 19.77 -0.29
N LEU A 183 -1.42 19.48 -0.67
CA LEU A 183 -0.87 18.12 -0.67
C LEU A 183 -0.48 17.67 0.73
N ILE A 184 -0.07 18.57 1.61
CA ILE A 184 0.18 18.26 3.03
C ILE A 184 -1.14 17.86 3.67
N GLU A 185 -2.16 18.69 3.52
CA GLU A 185 -3.48 18.45 4.08
C GLU A 185 -4.10 17.14 3.57
N SER A 186 -4.13 16.94 2.25
CA SER A 186 -4.74 15.77 1.64
C SER A 186 -4.05 14.46 2.06
N ASN A 187 -2.72 14.41 1.99
CA ASN A 187 -1.99 13.19 2.39
C ASN A 187 -2.12 12.91 3.90
N THR A 188 -2.08 13.95 4.75
CA THR A 188 -2.30 13.79 6.20
C THR A 188 -3.70 13.25 6.49
N LYS A 189 -4.73 13.80 5.84
CA LYS A 189 -6.12 13.39 6.03
C LYS A 189 -6.35 11.95 5.60
N VAL A 190 -5.77 11.54 4.48
CA VAL A 190 -5.88 10.16 3.98
C VAL A 190 -5.10 9.18 4.85
N LEU A 191 -3.89 9.53 5.30
CA LEU A 191 -3.09 8.71 6.21
C LEU A 191 -3.84 8.44 7.52
N ASN A 192 -4.39 9.49 8.13
CA ASN A 192 -5.19 9.37 9.34
C ASN A 192 -6.49 8.59 9.11
N ALA A 193 -7.15 8.78 7.96
CA ALA A 193 -8.34 8.02 7.61
C ALA A 193 -8.05 6.50 7.53
N GLY A 194 -6.92 6.10 6.95
CA GLY A 194 -6.49 4.71 6.92
C GLY A 194 -6.14 4.18 8.32
N TYR A 195 -5.47 4.98 9.13
CA TYR A 195 -5.12 4.62 10.51
C TYR A 195 -6.37 4.32 11.36
N TYR A 196 -7.33 5.25 11.41
CA TYR A 196 -8.55 5.05 12.18
C TYR A 196 -9.52 4.04 11.56
N TYR A 197 -9.50 3.85 10.23
CA TYR A 197 -10.27 2.79 9.60
C TYR A 197 -9.82 1.40 10.10
N ALA A 198 -8.53 1.22 10.33
CA ALA A 198 -7.99 -0.06 10.79
C ALA A 198 -8.53 -0.46 12.17
N GLU A 199 -8.88 0.47 13.04
CA GLU A 199 -9.57 0.20 14.32
C GLU A 199 -10.92 -0.55 14.12
N THR A 200 -11.54 -0.41 12.94
CA THR A 200 -12.80 -1.08 12.62
C THR A 200 -12.64 -2.48 12.05
N LEU A 201 -11.40 -2.93 11.84
CA LEU A 201 -11.07 -4.23 11.24
C LEU A 201 -10.80 -5.33 12.28
N GLU A 202 -10.88 -5.02 13.57
CA GLU A 202 -10.74 -5.97 14.69
C GLU A 202 -11.93 -6.93 14.86
#